data_c1f551037212897943c58ec7f7e618bb
#
_entry.id   c1f551037212897943c58ec7f7e618bb
#
_cell.length_a   1.000
_cell.length_b   1.000
_cell.length_c   1.000
_cell.angle_alpha   90.00
_cell.angle_beta   90.00
_cell.angle_gamma   90.00
#
_symmetry.space_group_name_H-M   'P 1'
#
loop_
_entity.id
_entity.type
_entity.pdbx_description
1 polymer ?
#
loop_
_entity_poly.entity_id
_entity_poly.type
_entity_poly.pdbx_seq_one_letter_code
_entity_poly.pdbx_strand_id
1 'polypeptide(L)'
;MSTPEARCSGCRFFLWAVLVLFALGVLGAAIRFLPDRPVTYADPVEHFKYGSTGGERNMGFPYWLWQVLPEVCPDLLPGKGYASLGFIFEPGRDLPVGMSKRRHMGIDRVFLNCAVCHTATVRTSPNAQPMLVAGMPANQLDLMRFQKFVQQCVNDRRFTPAQVVPRIEEKAGGIGLLDQWVVYPLSIHLMRDGVAGLLGRLRFIHQQADWGPGRVDTFNSAKAIFGVPFELLQQDELIGVSDFPAIWNQAKKQGMQLHWDGNNSRVEERNLSAAFGTGATPKLIDHAAIARIEAWIATATPPPFGKVYPINPSLAARGKALYEQPCAACHGKSSSDFSGEYVGKVTPINAIGTDRGRLDSYTLQLAQNQGMLYSADPARRFRHFRKTWGYANAPLDGLWL
;
A
#
# COMPACT_ATOMS: atom_id res chain seq x y z
N MET A 1 20.19 6.52 -77.71
CA MET A 1 19.62 7.69 -77.05
C MET A 1 19.28 7.31 -75.63
N SER A 2 20.15 7.63 -74.73
CA SER A 2 19.94 7.43 -73.28
C SER A 2 19.39 8.72 -72.70
N THR A 3 18.16 8.68 -72.20
CA THR A 3 17.54 9.79 -71.44
C THR A 3 18.26 9.97 -70.11
N PRO A 4 18.70 11.14 -69.72
CA PRO A 4 19.26 11.37 -68.40
C PRO A 4 18.12 11.38 -67.37
N GLU A 5 18.13 10.40 -66.45
CA GLU A 5 17.32 10.49 -65.25
C GLU A 5 17.72 11.73 -64.46
N ALA A 6 16.87 12.76 -64.50
CA ALA A 6 16.97 13.93 -63.66
C ALA A 6 16.77 13.48 -62.19
N ARG A 7 17.86 13.16 -61.51
CA ARG A 7 17.86 12.84 -60.07
C ARG A 7 17.43 14.11 -59.32
N CYS A 8 16.18 14.14 -58.83
CA CYS A 8 15.63 15.23 -58.02
C CYS A 8 16.42 15.33 -56.70
N SER A 9 17.46 16.13 -56.67
CA SER A 9 18.32 16.36 -55.50
C SER A 9 17.52 16.96 -54.34
N GLY A 10 16.54 17.82 -54.65
CA GLY A 10 15.62 18.38 -53.65
C GLY A 10 14.71 17.34 -52.96
N CYS A 11 14.24 16.31 -53.72
CA CYS A 11 13.46 15.22 -53.11
C CYS A 11 14.30 14.38 -52.11
N ARG A 12 15.56 14.15 -52.41
CA ARG A 12 16.47 13.40 -51.49
C ARG A 12 16.77 14.22 -50.23
N PHE A 13 17.01 15.54 -50.36
CA PHE A 13 17.23 16.44 -49.23
C PHE A 13 15.96 16.52 -48.35
N PHE A 14 14.79 16.67 -48.94
CA PHE A 14 13.52 16.66 -48.20
C PHE A 14 13.30 15.33 -47.44
N LEU A 15 13.55 14.21 -48.08
CA LEU A 15 13.43 12.88 -47.45
C LEU A 15 14.40 12.75 -46.27
N TRP A 16 15.64 13.19 -46.42
CA TRP A 16 16.62 13.19 -45.33
C TRP A 16 16.21 14.09 -44.18
N ALA A 17 15.69 15.28 -44.47
CA ALA A 17 15.20 16.18 -43.40
C ALA A 17 14.02 15.57 -42.65
N VAL A 18 13.08 14.92 -43.33
CA VAL A 18 11.96 14.20 -42.69
C VAL A 18 12.48 13.02 -41.86
N LEU A 19 13.41 12.24 -42.32
CA LEU A 19 14.00 11.14 -41.57
C LEU A 19 14.74 11.62 -40.31
N VAL A 20 15.50 12.72 -40.41
CA VAL A 20 16.19 13.33 -39.27
C VAL A 20 15.18 13.84 -38.23
N LEU A 21 14.15 14.56 -38.66
CA LEU A 21 13.09 15.02 -37.75
C LEU A 21 12.35 13.87 -37.09
N PHE A 22 12.06 12.82 -37.84
CA PHE A 22 11.45 11.60 -37.29
C PHE A 22 12.37 10.92 -36.26
N ALA A 23 13.66 10.77 -36.57
CA ALA A 23 14.63 10.19 -35.66
C ALA A 23 14.79 11.03 -34.38
N LEU A 24 14.82 12.36 -34.48
CA LEU A 24 14.84 13.26 -33.35
C LEU A 24 13.55 13.15 -32.52
N GLY A 25 12.39 13.04 -33.18
CA GLY A 25 11.11 12.80 -32.53
C GLY A 25 11.08 11.48 -31.74
N VAL A 26 11.56 10.41 -32.35
CA VAL A 26 11.68 9.08 -31.68
C VAL A 26 12.65 9.14 -30.51
N LEU A 27 13.81 9.79 -30.68
CA LEU A 27 14.78 9.97 -29.61
C LEU A 27 14.20 10.79 -28.46
N GLY A 28 13.52 11.91 -28.78
CA GLY A 28 12.83 12.72 -27.78
C GLY A 28 11.76 11.93 -27.03
N ALA A 29 10.95 11.16 -27.75
CA ALA A 29 9.96 10.27 -27.13
C ALA A 29 10.64 9.20 -26.23
N ALA A 30 11.72 8.59 -26.70
CA ALA A 30 12.48 7.61 -25.92
C ALA A 30 13.04 8.22 -24.62
N ILE A 31 13.69 9.40 -24.71
CA ILE A 31 14.20 10.13 -23.53
C ILE A 31 13.08 10.49 -22.57
N ARG A 32 11.90 10.84 -23.08
CA ARG A 32 10.75 11.25 -22.27
C ARG A 32 10.02 10.09 -21.60
N PHE A 33 9.79 8.97 -22.33
CA PHE A 33 8.83 7.95 -21.93
C PHE A 33 9.46 6.63 -21.47
N LEU A 34 10.72 6.33 -21.85
CA LEU A 34 11.38 5.10 -21.40
C LEU A 34 11.94 5.12 -19.98
N PRO A 35 12.36 6.25 -19.38
CA PRO A 35 12.92 6.23 -18.03
C PRO A 35 11.94 5.69 -17.00
N ASP A 36 12.43 4.77 -16.17
CA ASP A 36 11.75 4.22 -15.01
C ASP A 36 12.63 4.47 -13.78
N ARG A 37 12.30 5.50 -12.99
CA ARG A 37 13.13 6.01 -11.90
C ARG A 37 12.34 6.04 -10.59
N PRO A 38 12.59 5.08 -9.68
CA PRO A 38 12.00 5.12 -8.34
C PRO A 38 12.61 6.26 -7.52
N VAL A 39 11.82 6.87 -6.64
CA VAL A 39 12.37 7.69 -5.57
C VAL A 39 12.83 6.77 -4.44
N THR A 40 14.09 6.89 -4.08
CA THR A 40 14.73 6.09 -3.02
C THR A 40 15.42 7.01 -2.01
N TYR A 41 15.53 6.55 -0.79
CA TYR A 41 16.20 7.28 0.29
C TYR A 41 17.31 6.43 0.90
N ALA A 42 18.40 7.07 1.30
CA ALA A 42 19.51 6.39 1.97
C ALA A 42 19.13 5.99 3.41
N ASP A 43 18.42 6.87 4.11
CA ASP A 43 17.88 6.58 5.43
C ASP A 43 16.76 5.53 5.30
N PRO A 44 16.80 4.41 6.04
CA PRO A 44 15.83 3.32 5.91
C PRO A 44 14.44 3.70 6.41
N VAL A 45 14.31 4.61 7.39
CA VAL A 45 13.01 5.08 7.88
C VAL A 45 12.36 6.01 6.87
N GLU A 46 13.14 6.91 6.26
CA GLU A 46 12.66 7.76 5.16
C GLU A 46 12.28 6.91 3.94
N HIS A 47 13.06 5.85 3.66
CA HIS A 47 12.71 4.93 2.58
C HIS A 47 11.43 4.15 2.88
N PHE A 48 11.22 3.71 4.11
CA PHE A 48 9.96 3.10 4.55
C PHE A 48 8.79 4.07 4.40
N LYS A 49 8.94 5.34 4.80
CA LYS A 49 7.88 6.35 4.73
C LYS A 49 7.52 6.75 3.29
N TYR A 50 8.52 6.91 2.41
CA TYR A 50 8.34 7.57 1.11
C TYR A 50 8.98 6.83 -0.08
N GLY A 51 9.69 5.73 0.16
CA GLY A 51 10.38 4.96 -0.89
C GLY A 51 9.42 4.18 -1.77
N SER A 52 9.78 4.09 -3.06
CA SER A 52 9.06 3.27 -4.02
C SER A 52 9.22 1.78 -3.72
N THR A 53 8.12 1.03 -3.79
CA THR A 53 8.09 -0.44 -3.70
C THR A 53 7.79 -1.11 -5.05
N GLY A 54 7.53 -0.31 -6.09
CA GLY A 54 7.20 -0.79 -7.44
C GLY A 54 5.72 -0.73 -7.79
N GLY A 55 4.84 -0.50 -6.83
CA GLY A 55 3.38 -0.43 -7.03
C GLY A 55 2.94 0.71 -7.96
N GLU A 56 3.70 1.79 -8.02
CA GLU A 56 3.42 2.96 -8.86
C GLU A 56 3.40 2.62 -10.35
N ARG A 57 4.14 1.60 -10.79
CA ARG A 57 4.17 1.15 -12.19
C ARG A 57 2.81 0.66 -12.68
N ASN A 58 2.06 0.00 -11.83
CA ASN A 58 0.79 -0.63 -12.18
C ASN A 58 -0.43 0.19 -11.70
N MET A 59 -0.43 0.58 -10.44
CA MET A 59 -1.58 1.20 -9.77
C MET A 59 -1.39 2.70 -9.52
N GLY A 60 -0.21 3.25 -9.85
CA GLY A 60 0.14 4.63 -9.53
C GLY A 60 -0.77 5.67 -10.19
N PHE A 61 -1.27 6.59 -9.39
CA PHE A 61 -1.92 7.79 -9.87
C PHE A 61 -0.89 8.74 -10.48
N PRO A 62 -1.16 9.42 -11.60
CA PRO A 62 -0.35 10.56 -12.02
C PRO A 62 -0.26 11.58 -10.89
N TYR A 63 0.95 12.00 -10.53
CA TYR A 63 1.22 12.82 -9.34
C TYR A 63 0.35 14.09 -9.28
N TRP A 64 0.27 14.85 -10.38
CA TRP A 64 -0.53 16.06 -10.39
C TRP A 64 -2.04 15.79 -10.36
N LEU A 65 -2.53 14.68 -10.95
CA LEU A 65 -3.93 14.28 -10.79
C LEU A 65 -4.24 14.00 -9.32
N TRP A 66 -3.37 13.24 -8.63
CA TRP A 66 -3.54 12.98 -7.20
C TRP A 66 -3.54 14.29 -6.39
N GLN A 67 -2.65 15.24 -6.71
CA GLN A 67 -2.57 16.52 -6.02
C GLN A 67 -3.83 17.38 -6.15
N VAL A 68 -4.52 17.34 -7.30
CA VAL A 68 -5.71 18.20 -7.54
C VAL A 68 -7.05 17.51 -7.24
N LEU A 69 -7.08 16.18 -7.05
CA LEU A 69 -8.33 15.45 -6.78
C LEU A 69 -9.16 16.05 -5.64
N PRO A 70 -8.58 16.42 -4.48
CA PRO A 70 -9.32 17.05 -3.38
C PRO A 70 -9.96 18.41 -3.75
N GLU A 71 -9.43 19.10 -4.75
CA GLU A 71 -9.93 20.38 -5.24
C GLU A 71 -11.01 20.19 -6.31
N VAL A 72 -10.97 19.07 -7.03
CA VAL A 72 -12.00 18.69 -8.00
C VAL A 72 -13.28 18.26 -7.29
N CYS A 73 -13.16 17.49 -6.21
CA CYS A 73 -14.29 16.91 -5.49
C CYS A 73 -14.20 17.16 -3.96
N PRO A 74 -14.18 18.42 -3.51
CA PRO A 74 -14.03 18.74 -2.09
C PRO A 74 -15.21 18.28 -1.23
N ASP A 75 -16.40 18.22 -1.80
CA ASP A 75 -17.65 17.79 -1.20
C ASP A 75 -17.71 16.28 -0.88
N LEU A 76 -16.84 15.48 -1.51
CA LEU A 76 -16.72 14.04 -1.24
C LEU A 76 -15.77 13.73 -0.07
N LEU A 77 -15.09 14.73 0.49
CA LEU A 77 -14.19 14.59 1.62
C LEU A 77 -14.88 15.00 2.92
N PRO A 78 -14.55 14.36 4.06
CA PRO A 78 -15.10 14.74 5.35
C PRO A 78 -14.54 16.08 5.89
N GLY A 79 -13.52 16.61 5.25
CA GLY A 79 -12.85 17.85 5.60
C GLY A 79 -11.82 18.27 4.55
N LYS A 80 -10.82 19.07 4.92
CA LYS A 80 -9.86 19.62 3.96
C LYS A 80 -8.82 18.57 3.54
N GLY A 81 -8.83 18.20 2.26
CA GLY A 81 -7.81 17.37 1.61
C GLY A 81 -7.67 15.97 2.21
N TYR A 82 -6.60 15.28 1.85
CA TYR A 82 -6.35 13.90 2.29
C TYR A 82 -6.09 13.74 3.79
N ALA A 83 -5.66 14.81 4.47
CA ALA A 83 -5.51 14.78 5.93
C ALA A 83 -6.83 14.47 6.65
N SER A 84 -7.98 14.85 6.06
CA SER A 84 -9.30 14.54 6.59
C SER A 84 -9.68 13.05 6.52
N LEU A 85 -8.92 12.28 5.75
CA LEU A 85 -9.02 10.81 5.65
C LEU A 85 -7.98 10.09 6.52
N GLY A 86 -7.25 10.83 7.37
CA GLY A 86 -6.24 10.26 8.27
C GLY A 86 -4.84 10.11 7.66
N PHE A 87 -4.58 10.64 6.45
CA PHE A 87 -3.21 10.69 5.93
C PHE A 87 -2.35 11.68 6.73
N ILE A 88 -1.12 11.27 7.06
CA ILE A 88 -0.19 12.04 7.87
C ILE A 88 0.77 12.80 6.94
N PHE A 89 0.80 14.13 7.09
CA PHE A 89 1.76 14.98 6.37
C PHE A 89 2.83 15.49 7.34
N GLU A 90 4.10 15.26 7.00
CA GLU A 90 5.23 15.87 7.69
C GLU A 90 5.53 17.26 7.10
N PRO A 91 6.02 18.21 7.92
CA PRO A 91 6.37 19.54 7.42
C PRO A 91 7.36 19.50 6.24
N GLY A 92 7.08 20.28 5.19
CA GLY A 92 7.92 20.36 3.99
C GLY A 92 7.80 19.18 3.03
N ARG A 93 6.86 18.24 3.25
CA ARG A 93 6.57 17.14 2.33
C ARG A 93 5.32 17.43 1.51
N ASP A 94 5.41 17.16 0.22
CA ASP A 94 4.32 17.26 -0.76
C ASP A 94 3.43 16.01 -0.81
N LEU A 95 3.93 14.90 -0.28
CA LEU A 95 3.22 13.63 -0.15
C LEU A 95 3.10 13.23 1.32
N PRO A 96 2.01 12.58 1.71
CA PRO A 96 1.87 12.05 3.06
C PRO A 96 2.76 10.83 3.28
N VAL A 97 3.02 10.52 4.54
CA VAL A 97 3.64 9.27 4.96
C VAL A 97 2.86 8.10 4.38
N GLY A 98 3.57 7.14 3.79
CA GLY A 98 2.95 6.00 3.12
C GLY A 98 2.60 6.21 1.66
N MET A 99 3.06 7.33 1.07
CA MET A 99 2.98 7.57 -0.38
C MET A 99 4.37 7.64 -0.98
N SER A 100 4.60 6.86 -2.01
CA SER A 100 5.85 6.84 -2.77
C SER A 100 5.68 7.47 -4.16
N LYS A 101 6.81 7.86 -4.77
CA LYS A 101 6.83 8.46 -6.11
C LYS A 101 7.81 7.74 -7.03
N ARG A 102 7.44 7.63 -8.30
CA ARG A 102 8.25 7.03 -9.36
C ARG A 102 8.01 7.74 -10.68
N ARG A 103 9.07 8.07 -11.39
CA ARG A 103 8.99 8.48 -12.79
C ARG A 103 8.78 7.24 -13.66
N HIS A 104 7.63 7.13 -14.33
CA HIS A 104 7.31 5.99 -15.17
C HIS A 104 6.43 6.43 -16.36
N MET A 105 6.77 5.96 -17.55
CA MET A 105 6.06 6.33 -18.79
C MET A 105 5.88 7.85 -18.95
N GLY A 106 6.95 8.60 -18.73
CA GLY A 106 7.01 10.03 -18.99
C GLY A 106 6.35 10.94 -17.96
N ILE A 107 5.72 10.41 -16.91
CA ILE A 107 5.08 11.17 -15.83
C ILE A 107 5.51 10.66 -14.46
N ASP A 108 5.42 11.53 -13.46
CA ASP A 108 5.56 11.11 -12.07
C ASP A 108 4.27 10.44 -11.62
N ARG A 109 4.39 9.27 -11.04
CA ARG A 109 3.28 8.49 -10.50
C ARG A 109 3.48 8.27 -9.02
N VAL A 110 2.39 8.30 -8.27
CA VAL A 110 2.39 8.10 -6.81
C VAL A 110 1.45 6.97 -6.45
N PHE A 111 1.84 6.19 -5.45
CA PHE A 111 0.97 5.16 -4.90
C PHE A 111 1.31 4.87 -3.44
N LEU A 112 0.45 4.08 -2.80
CA LEU A 112 0.62 3.67 -1.42
C LEU A 112 1.84 2.74 -1.27
N ASN A 113 2.54 2.85 -0.13
CA ASN A 113 3.57 1.92 0.30
C ASN A 113 3.27 1.37 1.71
N CYS A 114 4.18 0.58 2.28
CA CYS A 114 3.97 -0.09 3.57
C CYS A 114 3.59 0.87 4.71
N ALA A 115 4.18 2.06 4.73
CA ALA A 115 4.00 3.01 5.83
C ALA A 115 2.60 3.59 5.93
N VAL A 116 1.78 3.56 4.87
CA VAL A 116 0.40 4.05 4.91
C VAL A 116 -0.45 3.27 5.92
N CYS A 117 -0.24 1.95 6.00
CA CYS A 117 -0.93 1.06 6.93
C CYS A 117 -0.15 0.84 8.25
N HIS A 118 1.14 1.20 8.25
CA HIS A 118 2.04 0.89 9.35
C HIS A 118 2.77 2.12 9.89
N THR A 119 2.08 3.25 9.98
CA THR A 119 2.57 4.46 10.66
C THR A 119 1.37 5.22 11.23
N ALA A 120 1.49 5.66 12.47
CA ALA A 120 0.50 6.51 13.10
C ALA A 120 1.17 7.53 14.04
N THR A 121 0.37 8.29 14.75
CA THR A 121 0.86 9.29 15.69
C THR A 121 0.32 9.05 17.11
N VAL A 122 1.15 9.37 18.09
CA VAL A 122 0.80 9.33 19.51
C VAL A 122 0.95 10.73 20.11
N ARG A 123 0.11 11.09 21.06
CA ARG A 123 0.18 12.36 21.81
C ARG A 123 0.26 12.08 23.29
N THR A 124 1.15 12.79 23.99
CA THR A 124 1.27 12.72 25.44
C THR A 124 0.12 13.42 26.17
N SER A 125 -0.58 14.33 25.49
CA SER A 125 -1.81 14.97 25.95
C SER A 125 -2.63 15.44 24.74
N PRO A 126 -3.91 15.79 24.88
CA PRO A 126 -4.76 16.26 23.78
C PRO A 126 -4.17 17.43 22.98
N ASN A 127 -3.41 18.31 23.63
CA ASN A 127 -2.82 19.50 23.04
C ASN A 127 -1.33 19.33 22.67
N ALA A 128 -0.72 18.17 22.94
CA ALA A 128 0.66 17.93 22.59
C ALA A 128 0.84 17.74 21.06
N GLN A 129 2.01 18.12 20.56
CA GLN A 129 2.38 17.80 19.18
C GLN A 129 2.39 16.28 18.98
N PRO A 130 1.84 15.79 17.87
CA PRO A 130 1.83 14.36 17.59
C PRO A 130 3.26 13.85 17.33
N MET A 131 3.64 12.79 18.00
CA MET A 131 4.86 12.03 17.75
C MET A 131 4.56 10.94 16.71
N LEU A 132 5.25 10.95 15.58
CA LEU A 132 5.10 9.93 14.55
C LEU A 132 5.83 8.66 14.97
N VAL A 133 5.16 7.50 14.84
CA VAL A 133 5.70 6.19 15.18
C VAL A 133 5.61 5.28 13.94
N ALA A 134 6.73 5.08 13.28
CA ALA A 134 6.84 4.16 12.16
C ALA A 134 6.82 2.70 12.64
N GLY A 135 6.13 1.83 11.90
CA GLY A 135 5.89 0.44 12.28
C GLY A 135 4.65 0.20 13.16
N MET A 136 4.03 1.28 13.64
CA MET A 136 2.79 1.28 14.41
C MET A 136 1.56 1.06 13.50
N PRO A 137 0.48 0.39 13.97
CA PRO A 137 -0.78 0.34 13.24
C PRO A 137 -1.31 1.74 12.88
N ALA A 138 -1.76 1.94 11.64
CA ALA A 138 -2.30 3.22 11.17
C ALA A 138 -3.74 3.42 11.66
N ASN A 139 -3.92 3.66 12.96
CA ASN A 139 -5.22 3.73 13.64
C ASN A 139 -6.13 4.89 13.21
N GLN A 140 -5.60 5.88 12.50
CA GLN A 140 -6.36 7.07 12.05
C GLN A 140 -6.71 7.06 10.56
N LEU A 141 -6.09 6.18 9.76
CA LEU A 141 -6.33 6.10 8.31
C LEU A 141 -7.70 5.46 8.02
N ASP A 142 -8.57 6.18 7.34
CA ASP A 142 -9.82 5.67 6.78
C ASP A 142 -9.60 5.24 5.31
N LEU A 143 -9.03 4.04 5.15
CA LEU A 143 -8.68 3.50 3.83
C LEU A 143 -9.92 3.26 2.96
N MET A 144 -11.02 2.79 3.55
CA MET A 144 -12.25 2.55 2.79
C MET A 144 -12.84 3.86 2.26
N ARG A 145 -12.88 4.90 3.07
CA ARG A 145 -13.35 6.21 2.64
C ARG A 145 -12.43 6.84 1.59
N PHE A 146 -11.12 6.64 1.69
CA PHE A 146 -10.18 7.04 0.63
C PHE A 146 -10.49 6.32 -0.69
N GLN A 147 -10.72 5.01 -0.67
CA GLN A 147 -11.08 4.24 -1.86
C GLN A 147 -12.40 4.74 -2.46
N LYS A 148 -13.43 4.96 -1.63
CA LYS A 148 -14.72 5.51 -2.06
C LYS A 148 -14.56 6.92 -2.64
N PHE A 149 -13.75 7.79 -2.01
CA PHE A 149 -13.46 9.12 -2.50
C PHE A 149 -12.86 9.10 -3.91
N VAL A 150 -11.79 8.32 -4.11
CA VAL A 150 -11.15 8.19 -5.43
C VAL A 150 -12.15 7.70 -6.47
N GLN A 151 -12.91 6.65 -6.13
CA GLN A 151 -13.93 6.09 -7.00
C GLN A 151 -14.97 7.11 -7.41
N GLN A 152 -15.58 7.78 -6.45
CA GLN A 152 -16.65 8.73 -6.69
C GLN A 152 -16.15 9.94 -7.47
N CYS A 153 -14.98 10.48 -7.12
CA CYS A 153 -14.42 11.65 -7.79
C CYS A 153 -14.03 11.36 -9.24
N VAL A 154 -13.40 10.21 -9.52
CA VAL A 154 -13.00 9.84 -10.88
C VAL A 154 -14.21 9.60 -11.80
N ASN A 155 -15.34 9.18 -11.24
CA ASN A 155 -16.59 9.00 -11.96
C ASN A 155 -17.48 10.27 -11.98
N ASP A 156 -17.10 11.31 -11.24
CA ASP A 156 -17.85 12.58 -11.23
C ASP A 156 -17.75 13.31 -12.56
N ARG A 157 -18.81 14.08 -12.90
CA ARG A 157 -18.85 14.94 -14.10
C ARG A 157 -17.78 16.02 -14.12
N ARG A 158 -17.23 16.38 -12.97
CA ARG A 158 -16.13 17.36 -12.82
C ARG A 158 -14.77 16.78 -13.20
N PHE A 159 -14.60 15.47 -13.20
CA PHE A 159 -13.32 14.83 -13.54
C PHE A 159 -13.17 14.71 -15.07
N THR A 160 -12.98 15.85 -15.73
CA THR A 160 -12.77 15.95 -17.18
C THR A 160 -11.50 16.74 -17.49
N PRO A 161 -10.87 16.53 -18.67
CA PRO A 161 -9.70 17.31 -19.07
C PRO A 161 -9.91 18.82 -18.96
N ALA A 162 -11.07 19.31 -19.40
CA ALA A 162 -11.39 20.74 -19.38
C ALA A 162 -11.42 21.35 -17.96
N GLN A 163 -11.76 20.57 -16.95
CA GLN A 163 -11.81 21.06 -15.56
C GLN A 163 -10.56 20.73 -14.75
N VAL A 164 -9.89 19.63 -15.07
CA VAL A 164 -8.77 19.11 -14.27
C VAL A 164 -7.42 19.69 -14.74
N VAL A 165 -7.20 19.79 -16.07
CA VAL A 165 -5.90 20.26 -16.61
C VAL A 165 -5.57 21.70 -16.19
N PRO A 166 -6.50 22.67 -16.20
CA PRO A 166 -6.19 24.03 -15.72
C PRO A 166 -5.77 24.06 -14.22
N ARG A 167 -6.38 23.22 -13.37
CA ARG A 167 -5.98 23.10 -11.95
C ARG A 167 -4.59 22.51 -11.80
N ILE A 168 -4.23 21.54 -12.65
CA ILE A 168 -2.86 21.00 -12.68
C ILE A 168 -1.88 22.09 -13.09
N GLU A 169 -2.18 22.84 -14.13
CA GLU A 169 -1.33 23.93 -14.63
C GLU A 169 -1.08 24.99 -13.55
N GLU A 170 -2.14 25.44 -12.89
CA GLU A 170 -2.05 26.38 -11.78
C GLU A 170 -1.20 25.84 -10.63
N LYS A 171 -1.45 24.61 -10.19
CA LYS A 171 -0.77 23.99 -9.04
C LYS A 171 0.69 23.64 -9.31
N ALA A 172 1.01 23.30 -10.56
CA ALA A 172 2.37 22.98 -11.01
C ALA A 172 3.20 24.22 -11.32
N GLY A 173 2.58 25.41 -11.40
CA GLY A 173 3.25 26.63 -11.87
C GLY A 173 3.54 26.62 -13.38
N GLY A 174 2.72 25.92 -14.16
CA GLY A 174 2.85 25.70 -15.60
C GLY A 174 3.21 24.27 -15.97
N ILE A 175 2.74 23.79 -17.10
CA ILE A 175 3.05 22.48 -17.70
C ILE A 175 3.35 22.65 -19.21
N GLY A 176 4.10 21.70 -19.78
CA GLY A 176 4.41 21.74 -21.22
C GLY A 176 3.20 21.44 -22.09
N LEU A 177 3.20 21.94 -23.34
CA LEU A 177 2.09 21.74 -24.29
C LEU A 177 1.73 20.25 -24.49
N LEU A 178 2.74 19.37 -24.57
CA LEU A 178 2.51 17.93 -24.68
C LEU A 178 1.75 17.39 -23.46
N ASP A 179 2.12 17.82 -22.26
CA ASP A 179 1.46 17.43 -21.03
C ASP A 179 0.03 17.98 -20.97
N GLN A 180 -0.17 19.21 -21.34
CA GLN A 180 -1.46 19.90 -21.34
C GLN A 180 -2.47 19.28 -22.31
N TRP A 181 -2.04 19.01 -23.54
CA TRP A 181 -2.96 18.61 -24.62
C TRP A 181 -3.03 17.11 -24.88
N VAL A 182 -2.04 16.33 -24.43
CA VAL A 182 -1.98 14.90 -24.69
C VAL A 182 -1.88 14.08 -23.42
N VAL A 183 -0.84 14.30 -22.60
CA VAL A 183 -0.51 13.39 -21.52
C VAL A 183 -1.57 13.39 -20.42
N TYR A 184 -1.95 14.56 -19.89
CA TYR A 184 -2.97 14.63 -18.83
C TYR A 184 -4.38 14.32 -19.31
N PRO A 185 -4.86 14.81 -20.49
CA PRO A 185 -6.13 14.36 -21.02
C PRO A 185 -6.24 12.84 -21.17
N LEU A 186 -5.23 12.19 -21.75
CA LEU A 186 -5.17 10.74 -21.84
C LEU A 186 -5.12 10.08 -20.46
N SER A 187 -4.31 10.60 -19.54
CA SER A 187 -4.19 10.08 -18.18
C SER A 187 -5.50 10.12 -17.40
N ILE A 188 -6.31 11.17 -17.61
CA ILE A 188 -7.64 11.29 -16.99
C ILE A 188 -8.58 10.18 -17.48
N HIS A 189 -8.61 9.91 -18.78
CA HIS A 189 -9.41 8.81 -19.34
C HIS A 189 -8.92 7.44 -18.85
N LEU A 190 -7.61 7.20 -18.93
CA LEU A 190 -7.01 5.94 -18.45
C LEU A 190 -7.21 5.71 -16.95
N MET A 191 -7.18 6.76 -16.14
CA MET A 191 -7.47 6.67 -14.71
C MET A 191 -8.93 6.29 -14.46
N ARG A 192 -9.87 6.87 -15.21
CA ARG A 192 -11.30 6.50 -15.13
C ARG A 192 -11.51 5.03 -15.47
N ASP A 193 -10.95 4.58 -16.59
CA ASP A 193 -11.07 3.19 -17.03
C ASP A 193 -10.39 2.21 -16.06
N GLY A 194 -9.20 2.58 -15.55
CA GLY A 194 -8.46 1.80 -14.57
C GLY A 194 -9.22 1.66 -13.24
N VAL A 195 -9.80 2.74 -12.76
CA VAL A 195 -10.64 2.72 -11.54
C VAL A 195 -11.90 1.91 -11.77
N ALA A 196 -12.58 2.03 -12.92
CA ALA A 196 -13.75 1.22 -13.26
C ALA A 196 -13.41 -0.27 -13.29
N GLY A 197 -12.27 -0.65 -13.89
CA GLY A 197 -11.78 -2.03 -13.89
C GLY A 197 -11.44 -2.56 -12.49
N LEU A 198 -10.83 -1.74 -11.64
CA LEU A 198 -10.55 -2.10 -10.25
C LEU A 198 -11.83 -2.31 -9.45
N LEU A 199 -12.81 -1.46 -9.64
CA LEU A 199 -14.11 -1.55 -8.96
C LEU A 199 -14.88 -2.80 -9.31
N GLY A 200 -14.82 -3.22 -10.56
CA GLY A 200 -15.40 -4.50 -10.97
C GLY A 200 -14.82 -5.68 -10.17
N ARG A 201 -13.55 -5.60 -9.78
CA ARG A 201 -12.90 -6.61 -8.93
C ARG A 201 -13.18 -6.42 -7.43
N LEU A 202 -13.31 -5.18 -6.98
CA LEU A 202 -13.51 -4.83 -5.56
C LEU A 202 -14.98 -4.59 -5.19
N ARG A 203 -15.93 -5.10 -6.01
CA ARG A 203 -17.37 -4.92 -5.78
C ARG A 203 -17.88 -5.44 -4.42
N PHE A 204 -17.13 -6.34 -3.78
CA PHE A 204 -17.43 -6.81 -2.42
C PHE A 204 -17.46 -5.68 -1.38
N ILE A 205 -16.73 -4.57 -1.61
CA ILE A 205 -16.70 -3.40 -0.70
C ILE A 205 -18.13 -2.82 -0.51
N HIS A 206 -18.98 -2.90 -1.53
CA HIS A 206 -20.35 -2.43 -1.44
C HIS A 206 -21.30 -3.39 -0.69
N GLN A 207 -20.84 -4.60 -0.41
CA GLN A 207 -21.59 -5.63 0.34
C GLN A 207 -21.21 -5.65 1.82
N GLN A 208 -20.25 -4.83 2.24
CA GLN A 208 -19.78 -4.73 3.61
C GLN A 208 -20.23 -3.41 4.25
N ALA A 209 -20.40 -3.41 5.57
CA ALA A 209 -20.53 -2.19 6.35
C ALA A 209 -19.23 -1.36 6.26
N ASP A 210 -19.32 -0.06 6.50
CA ASP A 210 -18.15 0.81 6.50
C ASP A 210 -17.19 0.40 7.64
N TRP A 211 -15.91 0.24 7.29
CA TRP A 211 -14.91 -0.28 8.24
C TRP A 211 -14.51 0.76 9.29
N GLY A 212 -14.51 2.04 8.92
CA GLY A 212 -13.95 3.12 9.72
C GLY A 212 -12.42 3.19 9.73
N PRO A 213 -11.87 4.18 10.47
CA PRO A 213 -10.42 4.34 10.57
C PRO A 213 -9.72 3.14 11.20
N GLY A 214 -8.48 2.89 10.80
CA GLY A 214 -7.62 1.83 11.35
C GLY A 214 -7.93 0.43 10.86
N ARG A 215 -8.81 0.27 9.89
CA ARG A 215 -9.31 -1.03 9.42
C ARG A 215 -8.97 -1.32 7.96
N VAL A 216 -8.87 -2.60 7.63
CA VAL A 216 -8.70 -3.09 6.26
C VAL A 216 -9.25 -4.50 6.09
N ASP A 217 -9.82 -4.79 4.91
CA ASP A 217 -10.09 -6.15 4.47
C ASP A 217 -9.04 -6.61 3.47
N THR A 218 -8.00 -7.25 3.97
CA THR A 218 -6.91 -7.75 3.13
C THR A 218 -7.28 -9.02 2.38
N PHE A 219 -8.20 -9.82 2.89
CA PHE A 219 -8.51 -11.12 2.31
C PHE A 219 -9.43 -11.05 1.11
N ASN A 220 -10.48 -10.24 1.15
CA ASN A 220 -11.33 -10.08 -0.01
C ASN A 220 -10.61 -9.35 -1.15
N SER A 221 -9.74 -8.39 -0.83
CA SER A 221 -8.85 -7.79 -1.83
C SER A 221 -7.91 -8.84 -2.47
N ALA A 222 -7.32 -9.72 -1.66
CA ALA A 222 -6.48 -10.81 -2.15
C ALA A 222 -7.30 -11.84 -2.96
N LYS A 223 -8.51 -12.22 -2.53
CA LYS A 223 -9.41 -13.09 -3.29
C LYS A 223 -9.69 -12.54 -4.70
N ALA A 224 -10.01 -11.24 -4.79
CA ALA A 224 -10.23 -10.57 -6.07
C ALA A 224 -9.01 -10.63 -7.00
N ILE A 225 -7.81 -10.49 -6.44
CA ILE A 225 -6.53 -10.51 -7.18
C ILE A 225 -6.17 -11.93 -7.60
N PHE A 226 -6.34 -12.92 -6.72
CA PHE A 226 -5.98 -14.31 -6.97
C PHE A 226 -7.12 -15.14 -7.58
N GLY A 227 -8.16 -14.51 -8.14
CA GLY A 227 -9.18 -15.13 -8.93
C GLY A 227 -10.09 -16.10 -8.16
N VAL A 228 -10.34 -15.84 -6.88
CA VAL A 228 -11.34 -16.56 -6.12
C VAL A 228 -12.74 -16.10 -6.55
N PRO A 229 -13.64 -16.99 -6.99
CA PRO A 229 -14.96 -16.60 -7.44
C PRO A 229 -15.85 -16.22 -6.23
N PHE A 230 -16.23 -14.94 -6.15
CA PHE A 230 -17.02 -14.39 -5.04
C PHE A 230 -18.42 -14.98 -4.95
N GLU A 231 -18.99 -15.42 -6.07
CA GLU A 231 -20.30 -16.07 -6.16
C GLU A 231 -20.37 -17.44 -5.48
N LEU A 232 -19.22 -18.03 -5.20
CA LEU A 232 -19.13 -19.33 -4.51
C LEU A 232 -18.84 -19.19 -3.01
N LEU A 233 -18.57 -17.96 -2.54
CA LEU A 233 -18.24 -17.70 -1.14
C LEU A 233 -19.50 -17.67 -0.27
N GLN A 234 -19.37 -18.21 0.95
CA GLN A 234 -20.40 -18.08 1.98
C GLN A 234 -20.37 -16.66 2.57
N GLN A 235 -21.47 -16.26 3.20
CA GLN A 235 -21.59 -14.89 3.76
C GLN A 235 -20.55 -14.60 4.83
N ASP A 236 -20.20 -15.55 5.67
CA ASP A 236 -19.15 -15.45 6.70
C ASP A 236 -17.74 -15.37 6.11
N GLU A 237 -17.51 -15.91 4.92
CA GLU A 237 -16.24 -15.77 4.21
C GLU A 237 -16.03 -14.38 3.59
N LEU A 238 -17.06 -13.54 3.54
CA LEU A 238 -16.99 -12.17 3.03
C LEU A 238 -16.66 -11.11 4.09
N ILE A 239 -16.54 -11.48 5.36
CA ILE A 239 -16.28 -10.56 6.47
C ILE A 239 -14.86 -10.75 6.98
N GLY A 240 -13.89 -10.09 6.34
CA GLY A 240 -12.47 -10.23 6.64
C GLY A 240 -11.80 -9.00 7.24
N VAL A 241 -12.58 -8.04 7.69
CA VAL A 241 -12.09 -6.76 8.23
C VAL A 241 -11.32 -6.97 9.54
N SER A 242 -10.17 -6.31 9.67
CA SER A 242 -9.34 -6.32 10.88
C SER A 242 -8.55 -5.02 11.00
N ASP A 243 -7.95 -4.81 12.17
CA ASP A 243 -7.01 -3.73 12.40
C ASP A 243 -5.73 -3.90 11.57
N PHE A 244 -5.05 -2.81 11.28
CA PHE A 244 -3.68 -2.88 10.79
C PHE A 244 -2.77 -3.43 11.90
N PRO A 245 -1.88 -4.40 11.63
CA PRO A 245 -0.95 -4.90 12.64
C PRO A 245 0.28 -4.01 12.79
N ALA A 246 0.93 -4.05 13.96
CA ALA A 246 2.30 -3.58 14.12
C ALA A 246 3.28 -4.50 13.35
N ILE A 247 4.40 -3.90 12.85
CA ILE A 247 5.35 -4.66 12.02
C ILE A 247 6.79 -4.66 12.54
N TRP A 248 7.05 -4.16 13.71
CA TRP A 248 8.39 -4.17 14.34
C TRP A 248 8.84 -5.53 14.84
N ASN A 249 10.11 -5.64 15.25
CA ASN A 249 10.76 -6.85 15.78
C ASN A 249 10.65 -8.09 14.88
N GLN A 250 10.63 -7.93 13.56
CA GLN A 250 10.36 -9.08 12.67
C GLN A 250 11.43 -10.15 12.74
N ALA A 251 12.69 -9.82 13.03
CA ALA A 251 13.74 -10.82 13.21
C ALA A 251 13.45 -11.79 14.36
N LYS A 252 12.81 -11.30 15.42
CA LYS A 252 12.40 -12.13 16.57
C LYS A 252 11.16 -12.99 16.31
N LYS A 253 10.43 -12.70 15.24
CA LYS A 253 9.19 -13.39 14.83
C LYS A 253 9.43 -14.46 13.76
N GLN A 254 10.67 -14.74 13.39
CA GLN A 254 11.00 -15.79 12.44
C GLN A 254 10.54 -17.17 12.95
N GLY A 255 9.87 -17.93 12.08
CA GLY A 255 9.31 -19.24 12.43
C GLY A 255 7.99 -19.21 13.21
N MET A 256 7.54 -18.04 13.67
CA MET A 256 6.21 -17.89 14.26
C MET A 256 5.12 -17.94 13.20
N GLN A 257 3.91 -18.29 13.61
CA GLN A 257 2.73 -18.12 12.79
C GLN A 257 2.37 -16.62 12.73
N LEU A 258 2.33 -16.07 11.53
CA LEU A 258 2.18 -14.66 11.26
C LEU A 258 0.76 -14.32 10.77
N HIS A 259 0.42 -13.04 10.76
CA HIS A 259 -0.93 -12.52 10.62
C HIS A 259 -1.81 -12.88 11.84
N TRP A 260 -3.05 -12.37 11.85
CA TRP A 260 -3.99 -12.65 12.95
C TRP A 260 -4.35 -14.13 13.03
N ASP A 261 -4.60 -14.75 11.90
CA ASP A 261 -5.01 -16.14 11.75
C ASP A 261 -3.84 -17.14 11.58
N GLY A 262 -2.59 -16.66 11.66
CA GLY A 262 -1.41 -17.54 11.57
C GLY A 262 -1.22 -18.22 10.22
N ASN A 263 -1.73 -17.63 9.14
CA ASN A 263 -1.78 -18.25 7.81
C ASN A 263 -0.43 -18.34 7.09
N ASN A 264 0.62 -17.75 7.65
CA ASN A 264 1.98 -17.78 7.09
C ASN A 264 3.02 -17.93 8.19
N SER A 265 4.17 -18.55 7.89
CA SER A 265 5.27 -18.76 8.85
C SER A 265 6.63 -18.22 8.33
N ARG A 266 6.63 -17.42 7.26
CA ARG A 266 7.84 -16.81 6.69
C ARG A 266 7.65 -15.31 6.53
N VAL A 267 8.51 -14.56 7.22
CA VAL A 267 8.45 -13.10 7.23
C VAL A 267 8.59 -12.52 5.82
N GLU A 268 9.50 -13.06 5.02
CA GLU A 268 9.78 -12.60 3.65
C GLU A 268 8.55 -12.79 2.74
N GLU A 269 7.89 -13.96 2.79
CA GLU A 269 6.67 -14.19 2.01
C GLU A 269 5.52 -13.27 2.45
N ARG A 270 5.40 -13.05 3.77
CA ARG A 270 4.42 -12.11 4.32
C ARG A 270 4.64 -10.69 3.80
N ASN A 271 5.90 -10.22 3.81
CA ASN A 271 6.23 -8.87 3.35
C ASN A 271 5.99 -8.71 1.84
N LEU A 272 6.37 -9.71 1.03
CA LEU A 272 6.08 -9.72 -0.40
C LEU A 272 4.58 -9.76 -0.70
N SER A 273 3.81 -10.51 0.08
CA SER A 273 2.34 -10.53 -0.02
C SER A 273 1.72 -9.18 0.36
N ALA A 274 2.24 -8.53 1.41
CA ALA A 274 1.80 -7.19 1.81
C ALA A 274 2.12 -6.13 0.72
N ALA A 275 3.30 -6.22 0.08
CA ALA A 275 3.66 -5.35 -1.03
C ALA A 275 2.70 -5.49 -2.23
N PHE A 276 2.14 -6.68 -2.44
CA PHE A 276 1.09 -6.90 -3.44
C PHE A 276 -0.17 -6.06 -3.13
N GLY A 277 -0.54 -5.94 -1.87
CA GLY A 277 -1.63 -5.07 -1.42
C GLY A 277 -1.40 -3.58 -1.71
N THR A 278 -0.15 -3.16 -1.88
CA THR A 278 0.24 -1.81 -2.33
C THR A 278 0.47 -1.72 -3.84
N GLY A 279 -0.09 -2.63 -4.64
CA GLY A 279 -0.04 -2.60 -6.10
C GLY A 279 1.24 -3.16 -6.73
N ALA A 280 2.22 -3.61 -5.94
CA ALA A 280 3.45 -4.22 -6.44
C ALA A 280 3.19 -5.68 -6.83
N THR A 281 3.17 -5.96 -8.13
CA THR A 281 3.02 -7.33 -8.64
C THR A 281 4.37 -8.06 -8.66
N PRO A 282 4.42 -9.41 -8.73
CA PRO A 282 5.66 -10.17 -8.79
C PRO A 282 6.63 -9.76 -9.92
N LYS A 283 6.10 -9.19 -11.01
CA LYS A 283 6.90 -8.69 -12.14
C LYS A 283 7.41 -7.26 -11.94
N LEU A 284 6.74 -6.48 -11.11
CA LEU A 284 6.97 -5.04 -10.98
C LEU A 284 7.55 -4.64 -9.62
N ILE A 285 7.53 -5.55 -8.66
CA ILE A 285 8.06 -5.31 -7.32
C ILE A 285 9.54 -4.94 -7.35
N ASP A 286 9.90 -3.93 -6.59
CA ASP A 286 11.30 -3.54 -6.39
C ASP A 286 11.88 -4.34 -5.22
N HIS A 287 12.48 -5.49 -5.53
CA HIS A 287 13.06 -6.38 -4.53
C HIS A 287 14.15 -5.70 -3.68
N ALA A 288 14.95 -4.79 -4.27
CA ALA A 288 15.99 -4.08 -3.52
C ALA A 288 15.36 -3.08 -2.53
N ALA A 289 14.27 -2.42 -2.91
CA ALA A 289 13.52 -1.54 -2.02
C ALA A 289 12.87 -2.32 -0.87
N ILE A 290 12.23 -3.45 -1.18
CA ILE A 290 11.64 -4.33 -0.17
C ILE A 290 12.70 -4.83 0.80
N ALA A 291 13.86 -5.30 0.31
CA ALA A 291 14.95 -5.77 1.18
C ALA A 291 15.47 -4.68 2.13
N ARG A 292 15.54 -3.41 1.70
CA ARG A 292 15.88 -2.29 2.59
C ARG A 292 14.84 -2.05 3.68
N ILE A 293 13.56 -2.13 3.32
CA ILE A 293 12.46 -2.03 4.30
C ILE A 293 12.54 -3.21 5.28
N GLU A 294 12.71 -4.42 4.80
CA GLU A 294 12.83 -5.63 5.62
C GLU A 294 14.00 -5.54 6.59
N ALA A 295 15.17 -5.07 6.15
CA ALA A 295 16.33 -4.89 7.02
C ALA A 295 16.04 -3.91 8.17
N TRP A 296 15.26 -2.86 7.93
CA TRP A 296 14.85 -1.92 8.98
C TRP A 296 13.81 -2.52 9.92
N ILE A 297 12.68 -3.04 9.40
CA ILE A 297 11.60 -3.58 10.25
C ILE A 297 12.01 -4.85 11.02
N ALA A 298 13.04 -5.55 10.56
CA ALA A 298 13.62 -6.68 11.29
C ALA A 298 14.08 -6.29 12.69
N THR A 299 14.63 -5.07 12.85
CA THR A 299 15.22 -4.55 14.09
C THR A 299 14.46 -3.37 14.70
N ALA A 300 13.52 -2.78 13.96
CA ALA A 300 12.68 -1.69 14.46
C ALA A 300 11.93 -2.13 15.71
N THR A 301 11.85 -1.26 16.72
CA THR A 301 11.19 -1.54 18.00
C THR A 301 10.17 -0.45 18.32
N PRO A 302 9.08 -0.79 19.03
CA PRO A 302 8.14 0.22 19.52
C PRO A 302 8.82 1.12 20.56
N PRO A 303 8.46 2.41 20.64
CA PRO A 303 8.91 3.26 21.73
C PRO A 303 8.42 2.68 23.07
N PRO A 304 9.26 2.64 24.10
CA PRO A 304 8.86 2.16 25.42
C PRO A 304 7.77 3.05 26.03
N PHE A 305 6.71 2.46 26.58
CA PHE A 305 5.59 3.19 27.21
C PHE A 305 6.08 4.25 28.21
N GLY A 306 7.02 3.88 29.10
CA GLY A 306 7.53 4.77 30.15
C GLY A 306 8.35 5.97 29.65
N LYS A 307 8.72 6.01 28.33
CA LYS A 307 9.31 7.22 27.71
C LYS A 307 8.26 8.20 27.21
N VAL A 308 7.02 7.75 27.06
CA VAL A 308 5.91 8.56 26.54
C VAL A 308 4.94 8.96 27.64
N TYR A 309 4.63 8.01 28.54
CA TYR A 309 3.71 8.23 29.67
C TYR A 309 4.34 7.80 30.98
N PRO A 310 3.99 8.48 32.10
CA PRO A 310 4.46 8.08 33.43
C PRO A 310 3.87 6.72 33.80
N ILE A 311 4.71 5.85 34.40
CA ILE A 311 4.30 4.55 34.93
C ILE A 311 4.09 4.68 36.43
N ASN A 312 2.93 4.23 36.93
CA ASN A 312 2.73 4.01 38.34
C ASN A 312 3.29 2.62 38.74
N PRO A 313 4.39 2.55 39.53
CA PRO A 313 5.05 1.26 39.82
C PRO A 313 4.15 0.27 40.56
N SER A 314 3.30 0.76 41.46
CA SER A 314 2.39 -0.08 42.24
C SER A 314 1.31 -0.72 41.36
N LEU A 315 0.70 0.06 40.45
CA LEU A 315 -0.27 -0.46 39.49
C LEU A 315 0.39 -1.43 38.49
N ALA A 316 1.59 -1.12 38.03
CA ALA A 316 2.33 -1.99 37.12
C ALA A 316 2.67 -3.33 37.77
N ALA A 317 3.11 -3.35 39.03
CA ALA A 317 3.38 -4.59 39.75
C ALA A 317 2.12 -5.46 39.94
N ARG A 318 0.99 -4.85 40.27
CA ARG A 318 -0.31 -5.54 40.37
C ARG A 318 -0.75 -6.09 39.01
N GLY A 319 -0.64 -5.27 37.96
CA GLY A 319 -0.97 -5.68 36.59
C GLY A 319 -0.11 -6.84 36.10
N LYS A 320 1.18 -6.82 36.42
CA LYS A 320 2.10 -7.93 36.09
C LYS A 320 1.65 -9.26 36.71
N ALA A 321 1.31 -9.26 37.99
CA ALA A 321 0.85 -10.47 38.67
C ALA A 321 -0.46 -11.03 38.07
N LEU A 322 -1.39 -10.15 37.69
CA LEU A 322 -2.62 -10.53 37.01
C LEU A 322 -2.39 -11.08 35.60
N TYR A 323 -1.43 -10.51 34.87
CA TYR A 323 -1.10 -10.90 33.50
C TYR A 323 -0.35 -12.25 33.44
N GLU A 324 0.55 -12.51 34.38
CA GLU A 324 1.43 -13.68 34.34
C GLU A 324 0.69 -15.01 34.34
N GLN A 325 -0.44 -15.13 35.05
CA GLN A 325 -1.20 -16.37 35.16
C GLN A 325 -2.01 -16.68 33.87
N PRO A 326 -2.94 -15.81 33.38
CA PRO A 326 -3.78 -16.16 32.24
C PRO A 326 -3.17 -15.85 30.86
N CYS A 327 -2.18 -14.94 30.76
CA CYS A 327 -1.77 -14.37 29.47
C CYS A 327 -0.35 -14.74 29.04
N ALA A 328 0.60 -14.88 29.99
CA ALA A 328 2.01 -14.95 29.67
C ALA A 328 2.41 -16.21 28.89
N ALA A 329 1.74 -17.33 29.07
CA ALA A 329 2.00 -18.56 28.32
C ALA A 329 1.79 -18.37 26.81
N CYS A 330 0.80 -17.59 26.41
CA CYS A 330 0.45 -17.33 25.01
C CYS A 330 1.13 -16.08 24.43
N HIS A 331 1.41 -15.07 25.27
CA HIS A 331 1.85 -13.75 24.80
C HIS A 331 3.25 -13.33 25.27
N GLY A 332 3.95 -14.19 26.03
CA GLY A 332 5.24 -13.87 26.66
C GLY A 332 5.07 -13.12 27.99
N LYS A 333 6.11 -13.14 28.84
CA LYS A 333 6.09 -12.52 30.17
C LYS A 333 6.22 -11.00 30.17
N SER A 334 6.62 -10.42 29.03
CA SER A 334 6.79 -8.98 28.84
C SER A 334 6.72 -8.62 27.36
N SER A 335 6.65 -7.33 27.05
CA SER A 335 6.68 -6.80 25.68
C SER A 335 7.97 -7.10 24.90
N SER A 336 9.00 -7.63 25.54
CA SER A 336 10.28 -8.05 24.94
C SER A 336 10.49 -9.56 24.97
N ASP A 337 9.56 -10.33 25.54
CA ASP A 337 9.62 -11.77 25.60
C ASP A 337 8.90 -12.41 24.39
N PHE A 338 9.68 -13.09 23.57
CA PHE A 338 9.24 -13.80 22.37
C PHE A 338 9.31 -15.33 22.54
N SER A 339 9.50 -15.82 23.78
CA SER A 339 9.82 -17.22 24.07
C SER A 339 8.77 -17.97 24.88
N GLY A 340 7.60 -17.40 25.09
CA GLY A 340 6.50 -18.07 25.80
C GLY A 340 6.09 -19.40 25.13
N GLU A 341 5.58 -20.35 25.90
CA GLU A 341 5.27 -21.72 25.46
C GLU A 341 4.40 -21.75 24.18
N TYR A 342 3.41 -20.87 24.09
CA TYR A 342 2.48 -20.80 22.97
C TYR A 342 2.69 -19.55 22.09
N VAL A 343 3.68 -18.70 22.39
CA VAL A 343 3.98 -17.51 21.58
C VAL A 343 4.28 -17.91 20.13
N GLY A 344 3.66 -17.24 19.19
CA GLY A 344 3.83 -17.50 17.76
C GLY A 344 3.20 -18.82 17.27
N LYS A 345 2.41 -19.51 18.11
CA LYS A 345 1.63 -20.69 17.72
C LYS A 345 0.17 -20.31 17.50
N VAL A 346 -0.54 -21.11 16.72
CA VAL A 346 -2.00 -20.95 16.53
C VAL A 346 -2.74 -21.66 17.66
N THR A 347 -3.61 -20.93 18.35
CA THR A 347 -4.58 -21.49 19.28
C THR A 347 -5.90 -21.74 18.55
N PRO A 348 -6.48 -22.95 18.64
CA PRO A 348 -7.74 -23.27 17.98
C PRO A 348 -8.87 -22.34 18.39
N ILE A 349 -9.72 -21.97 17.43
CA ILE A 349 -10.82 -21.00 17.65
C ILE A 349 -11.78 -21.45 18.76
N ASN A 350 -12.04 -22.74 18.90
CA ASN A 350 -12.90 -23.28 19.94
C ASN A 350 -12.32 -23.11 21.35
N ALA A 351 -10.99 -23.02 21.48
CA ALA A 351 -10.33 -22.76 22.76
C ALA A 351 -10.30 -21.26 23.09
N ILE A 352 -10.23 -20.39 22.07
CA ILE A 352 -10.24 -18.94 22.28
C ILE A 352 -11.66 -18.42 22.52
N GLY A 353 -12.65 -18.88 21.74
CA GLY A 353 -14.04 -18.47 21.85
C GLY A 353 -14.33 -17.03 21.40
N THR A 354 -13.48 -16.47 20.50
CA THR A 354 -13.65 -15.11 19.98
C THR A 354 -14.31 -15.10 18.59
N ASP A 355 -14.49 -13.90 18.01
CA ASP A 355 -15.03 -13.69 16.67
C ASP A 355 -14.28 -14.47 15.60
N ARG A 356 -15.01 -15.01 14.62
CA ARG A 356 -14.49 -15.87 13.56
C ARG A 356 -14.32 -15.17 12.21
N GLY A 357 -14.86 -13.96 12.04
CA GLY A 357 -14.98 -13.33 10.73
C GLY A 357 -13.65 -13.28 9.96
N ARG A 358 -12.59 -12.80 10.60
CA ARG A 358 -11.26 -12.79 10.00
C ARG A 358 -10.74 -14.17 9.65
N LEU A 359 -10.95 -15.16 10.53
CA LEU A 359 -10.52 -16.54 10.33
C LEU A 359 -11.25 -17.19 9.17
N ASP A 360 -12.57 -17.09 9.12
CA ASP A 360 -13.39 -17.72 8.10
C ASP A 360 -13.18 -17.08 6.73
N SER A 361 -12.98 -15.77 6.67
CA SER A 361 -12.67 -15.05 5.43
C SER A 361 -11.37 -15.51 4.74
N TYR A 362 -10.39 -16.05 5.43
CA TYR A 362 -9.22 -16.66 4.78
C TYR A 362 -9.52 -18.08 4.35
N THR A 363 -10.02 -18.27 3.13
CA THR A 363 -10.47 -19.57 2.63
C THR A 363 -9.33 -20.51 2.22
N LEU A 364 -9.60 -21.81 2.15
CA LEU A 364 -8.64 -22.81 1.66
C LEU A 364 -8.23 -22.50 0.21
N GLN A 365 -9.20 -22.11 -0.62
CA GLN A 365 -8.96 -21.75 -2.02
C GLN A 365 -8.07 -20.51 -2.14
N LEU A 366 -8.25 -19.49 -1.29
CA LEU A 366 -7.36 -18.32 -1.28
C LEU A 366 -5.92 -18.75 -0.96
N ALA A 367 -5.72 -19.58 0.06
CA ALA A 367 -4.37 -20.08 0.42
C ALA A 367 -3.71 -20.82 -0.73
N GLN A 368 -4.44 -21.69 -1.43
CA GLN A 368 -3.93 -22.41 -2.60
C GLN A 368 -3.61 -21.49 -3.77
N ASN A 369 -4.54 -20.59 -4.13
CA ASN A 369 -4.35 -19.66 -5.23
C ASN A 369 -3.20 -18.70 -4.96
N GLN A 370 -3.08 -18.18 -3.75
CA GLN A 370 -1.99 -17.31 -3.34
C GLN A 370 -0.62 -17.98 -3.48
N GLY A 371 -0.51 -19.26 -3.11
CA GLY A 371 0.70 -20.07 -3.32
C GLY A 371 1.01 -20.30 -4.80
N MET A 372 0.01 -20.71 -5.59
CA MET A 372 0.21 -21.12 -6.99
C MET A 372 0.30 -19.95 -7.97
N LEU A 373 -0.53 -18.91 -7.78
CA LEU A 373 -0.73 -17.85 -8.76
C LEU A 373 0.13 -16.61 -8.51
N TYR A 374 0.83 -16.55 -7.37
CA TYR A 374 1.71 -15.41 -7.07
C TYR A 374 2.75 -15.17 -8.17
N SER A 375 3.39 -16.21 -8.68
CA SER A 375 4.36 -16.10 -9.75
C SER A 375 4.26 -17.27 -10.74
N ALA A 376 4.45 -16.97 -12.03
CA ALA A 376 4.63 -17.99 -13.05
C ALA A 376 5.91 -18.82 -12.82
N ASP A 377 6.97 -18.18 -12.26
CA ASP A 377 8.21 -18.85 -11.86
C ASP A 377 8.01 -19.64 -10.56
N PRO A 378 8.11 -20.98 -10.57
CA PRO A 378 7.92 -21.81 -9.38
C PRO A 378 8.89 -21.47 -8.22
N ALA A 379 10.09 -20.95 -8.53
CA ALA A 379 11.07 -20.59 -7.52
C ALA A 379 10.64 -19.36 -6.69
N ARG A 380 9.75 -18.55 -7.24
CA ARG A 380 9.24 -17.32 -6.64
C ARG A 380 7.84 -17.48 -6.04
N ARG A 381 7.26 -18.69 -6.07
CA ARG A 381 5.94 -18.95 -5.50
C ARG A 381 6.00 -18.99 -3.99
N PHE A 382 4.93 -18.56 -3.34
CA PHE A 382 4.77 -18.71 -1.89
C PHE A 382 4.55 -20.19 -1.53
N ARG A 383 5.18 -20.62 -0.45
CA ARG A 383 5.14 -22.02 0.02
C ARG A 383 4.61 -22.19 1.45
N HIS A 384 4.48 -21.09 2.19
CA HIS A 384 4.16 -21.13 3.61
C HIS A 384 2.78 -20.55 3.93
N PHE A 385 2.01 -20.14 2.91
CA PHE A 385 0.61 -19.75 3.09
C PHE A 385 -0.27 -21.00 3.23
N ARG A 386 -1.13 -20.98 4.26
CA ARG A 386 -2.06 -22.08 4.55
C ARG A 386 -3.27 -21.61 5.31
N LYS A 387 -4.41 -22.26 5.16
CA LYS A 387 -5.57 -22.11 6.05
C LYS A 387 -5.22 -22.67 7.43
N THR A 388 -5.55 -21.91 8.47
CA THR A 388 -5.52 -22.36 9.88
C THR A 388 -6.95 -22.37 10.44
N TRP A 389 -7.09 -22.91 11.64
CA TRP A 389 -8.38 -23.05 12.33
C TRP A 389 -8.36 -22.36 13.70
N GLY A 390 -7.66 -21.23 13.80
CA GLY A 390 -7.51 -20.45 15.01
C GLY A 390 -6.75 -19.15 14.79
N TYR A 391 -6.35 -18.52 15.88
CA TYR A 391 -5.58 -17.28 15.84
C TYR A 391 -4.17 -17.47 16.39
N ALA A 392 -3.22 -16.72 15.82
CA ALA A 392 -1.83 -16.74 16.25
C ALA A 392 -1.66 -15.96 17.55
N ASN A 393 -0.96 -16.54 18.50
CA ASN A 393 -0.61 -15.91 19.76
C ASN A 393 0.55 -14.93 19.54
N ALA A 394 0.24 -13.68 19.23
CA ALA A 394 1.24 -12.66 18.98
C ALA A 394 1.95 -12.24 20.28
N PRO A 395 3.27 -11.98 20.26
CA PRO A 395 3.93 -11.27 21.36
C PRO A 395 3.36 -9.87 21.51
N LEU A 396 3.36 -9.33 22.73
CA LEU A 396 2.74 -8.02 23.05
C LEU A 396 3.72 -6.85 22.87
N ASP A 397 4.59 -6.91 21.89
CA ASP A 397 5.54 -5.85 21.59
C ASP A 397 4.82 -4.61 21.05
N GLY A 398 4.72 -3.57 21.87
CA GLY A 398 4.08 -2.30 21.51
C GLY A 398 2.57 -2.27 21.63
N LEU A 399 1.96 -3.18 22.40
CA LEU A 399 0.49 -3.27 22.55
C LEU A 399 -0.19 -1.97 23.00
N TRP A 400 0.55 -1.06 23.64
CA TRP A 400 0.01 0.24 24.08
C TRP A 400 -0.21 1.26 22.93
N LEU A 401 0.26 0.97 21.76
CA LEU A 401 0.16 1.76 20.52
C LEU A 401 -0.98 1.26 19.65
#